data_b08fc0efde0812cce971f6c6da361a8d
#
_entry.id   b08fc0efde0812cce971f6c6da361a8d
#
_cell.length_a   1.000
_cell.length_b   1.000
_cell.length_c   1.000
_cell.angle_alpha   90.00
_cell.angle_beta   90.00
_cell.angle_gamma   90.00
#
_symmetry.space_group_name_H-M   'P 1'
#
loop_
_entity.id
_entity.type
_entity.pdbx_description
1 polymer ?
#
loop_
_entity_poly.entity_id
_entity_poly.type
_entity_poly.pdbx_seq_one_letter_code
_entity_poly.pdbx_strand_id
1 'polypeptide(L)'
;MIYPKLQTFLNKHPKKDKHTHSIYGGGDIDCGGSYDIPNEKMSEFYKLLSKALFRDNNKISIVEKVQDISRLVIDLDFKYKDHFTERQYNENVLKRIINDIFSHIENVYDISNEQKICWVMEKDKILDAPQKKYKSKDGLHFLFPYIIAQKKTYRVLREKIIESDYSSYFKEEGFTPPSNSMGEIIDDNIYKGGNWFIYGSGKPNEIVYKLTKILKLSDDNLINMPLDLYLDNPCEIIELNSVKMQEEINVGYKECLKKSPSTSSLSSKTSIEDIDREDINPLIVCSVKKHDIDVAKKLALILSPERASNYKEWLDVGYCLHTVSPSLLSSWIAFSKKWPMYNNSSECEKQWNWFHKNNNKNITIGSLNHWAKLDDYDSWKNITRDSVSTLINRSVGSSGSHADVANVIYHYFKDCFVCAEIKTNSWYYFNELNGGKWE
;
A
#
# COMPACT_ATOMS: atom_id res chain seq x y z
N MET A 1 -27.66 24.87 -13.02
CA MET A 1 -28.67 23.94 -12.44
C MET A 1 -27.91 22.90 -11.66
N ILE A 2 -28.04 22.90 -10.34
CA ILE A 2 -27.33 22.01 -9.42
C ILE A 2 -27.63 20.56 -9.83
N TYR A 3 -26.63 19.68 -9.84
CA TYR A 3 -26.82 18.27 -10.20
C TYR A 3 -27.52 17.49 -9.06
N PRO A 4 -28.87 17.39 -9.07
CA PRO A 4 -29.63 16.95 -7.89
C PRO A 4 -29.34 15.50 -7.51
N LYS A 5 -28.92 14.68 -8.48
CA LYS A 5 -28.66 13.25 -8.25
C LYS A 5 -27.38 13.00 -7.43
N LEU A 6 -26.29 13.77 -7.69
CA LEU A 6 -25.06 13.64 -6.89
C LEU A 6 -25.31 14.12 -5.45
N GLN A 7 -25.98 15.27 -5.29
CA GLN A 7 -26.31 15.80 -3.98
C GLN A 7 -27.22 14.85 -3.18
N THR A 8 -28.26 14.29 -3.84
CA THR A 8 -29.14 13.29 -3.23
C THR A 8 -28.37 12.04 -2.80
N PHE A 9 -27.41 11.61 -3.62
CA PHE A 9 -26.53 10.49 -3.29
C PHE A 9 -25.66 10.80 -2.07
N LEU A 10 -24.98 11.95 -2.05
CA LEU A 10 -24.13 12.39 -0.95
C LEU A 10 -24.88 12.53 0.36
N ASN A 11 -26.09 13.08 0.32
CA ASN A 11 -26.95 13.25 1.50
C ASN A 11 -27.36 11.91 2.14
N LYS A 12 -27.33 10.81 1.39
CA LYS A 12 -27.55 9.45 1.92
C LYS A 12 -26.33 8.84 2.59
N HIS A 13 -25.15 9.45 2.42
CA HIS A 13 -23.89 8.97 2.93
C HIS A 13 -23.14 10.01 3.79
N PRO A 14 -23.81 10.61 4.81
CA PRO A 14 -23.17 11.59 5.67
C PRO A 14 -22.06 10.94 6.48
N LYS A 15 -21.08 11.74 6.89
CA LYS A 15 -20.03 11.30 7.81
C LYS A 15 -20.64 10.69 9.06
N LYS A 16 -20.15 9.50 9.41
CA LYS A 16 -20.34 8.86 10.72
C LYS A 16 -19.07 9.10 11.57
N ASP A 17 -18.49 8.04 12.11
CA ASP A 17 -17.23 8.15 12.90
C ASP A 17 -16.02 8.48 12.01
N LYS A 18 -15.97 7.91 10.82
CA LYS A 18 -14.94 8.13 9.81
C LYS A 18 -15.56 8.72 8.54
N HIS A 19 -14.73 9.34 7.70
CA HIS A 19 -15.15 9.80 6.37
C HIS A 19 -14.13 9.35 5.33
N THR A 20 -14.62 9.12 4.12
CA THR A 20 -13.82 8.73 2.96
C THR A 20 -13.62 9.89 2.00
N HIS A 21 -14.54 10.83 1.97
CA HIS A 21 -14.57 11.98 1.08
C HIS A 21 -14.91 13.26 1.82
N SER A 22 -14.39 14.37 1.32
CA SER A 22 -14.82 15.72 1.75
C SER A 22 -15.00 16.62 0.55
N ILE A 23 -16.02 17.48 0.61
CA ILE A 23 -16.29 18.52 -0.39
C ILE A 23 -16.09 19.87 0.30
N TYR A 24 -15.24 20.71 -0.27
CA TYR A 24 -15.05 22.07 0.19
C TYR A 24 -16.18 22.95 -0.34
N GLY A 25 -16.67 23.88 0.47
CA GLY A 25 -17.65 24.88 0.04
C GLY A 25 -17.07 25.83 -1.01
N GLY A 26 -17.93 26.49 -1.77
CA GLY A 26 -17.58 27.52 -2.76
C GLY A 26 -17.51 27.02 -4.21
N GLY A 27 -17.98 25.81 -4.51
CA GLY A 27 -18.22 25.33 -5.87
C GLY A 27 -19.69 25.54 -6.31
N ASP A 28 -20.00 25.01 -7.50
CA ASP A 28 -21.35 25.11 -8.09
C ASP A 28 -22.38 24.19 -7.40
N ILE A 29 -21.91 23.27 -6.54
CA ILE A 29 -22.75 22.35 -5.78
C ILE A 29 -22.70 22.74 -4.30
N ASP A 30 -23.84 23.07 -3.74
CA ASP A 30 -23.98 23.38 -2.31
C ASP A 30 -24.11 22.10 -1.47
N CYS A 31 -23.04 21.31 -1.46
CA CYS A 31 -22.94 20.07 -0.70
C CYS A 31 -21.61 19.98 0.07
N GLY A 32 -21.13 21.13 0.57
CA GLY A 32 -19.96 21.16 1.44
C GLY A 32 -20.14 20.23 2.65
N GLY A 33 -19.11 19.43 2.97
CA GLY A 33 -19.17 18.50 4.09
C GLY A 33 -18.28 17.28 3.92
N SER A 34 -18.39 16.36 4.87
CA SER A 34 -17.66 15.08 4.86
C SER A 34 -18.65 13.92 4.73
N TYR A 35 -18.23 12.93 3.95
CA TYR A 35 -19.08 11.82 3.55
C TYR A 35 -18.36 10.48 3.78
N ASP A 36 -19.13 9.45 4.14
CA ASP A 36 -18.64 8.09 4.26
C ASP A 36 -19.31 7.23 3.19
N ILE A 37 -18.64 7.11 2.04
CA ILE A 37 -19.17 6.37 0.89
C ILE A 37 -18.65 4.93 0.95
N PRO A 38 -19.55 3.93 1.11
CA PRO A 38 -19.17 2.53 1.17
C PRO A 38 -18.58 2.03 -0.16
N ASN A 39 -17.74 0.99 -0.11
CA ASN A 39 -17.05 0.47 -1.30
C ASN A 39 -18.02 0.00 -2.39
N GLU A 40 -19.09 -0.68 -1.99
CA GLU A 40 -20.13 -1.17 -2.92
C GLU A 40 -20.91 -0.04 -3.61
N LYS A 41 -20.77 1.21 -3.15
CA LYS A 41 -21.40 2.40 -3.72
C LYS A 41 -20.45 3.26 -4.56
N MET A 42 -19.16 2.93 -4.60
CA MET A 42 -18.16 3.76 -5.29
C MET A 42 -18.39 3.84 -6.80
N SER A 43 -18.75 2.74 -7.46
CA SER A 43 -19.03 2.76 -8.91
C SER A 43 -20.22 3.68 -9.25
N GLU A 44 -21.28 3.67 -8.41
CA GLU A 44 -22.41 4.60 -8.57
C GLU A 44 -21.95 6.04 -8.35
N PHE A 45 -21.15 6.28 -7.32
CA PHE A 45 -20.59 7.60 -7.00
C PHE A 45 -19.75 8.15 -8.15
N TYR A 46 -18.80 7.38 -8.69
CA TYR A 46 -17.93 7.83 -9.79
C TYR A 46 -18.73 8.16 -11.05
N LYS A 47 -19.78 7.40 -11.38
CA LYS A 47 -20.68 7.71 -12.49
C LYS A 47 -21.41 9.03 -12.30
N LEU A 48 -21.90 9.29 -11.07
CA LEU A 48 -22.59 10.54 -10.76
C LEU A 48 -21.64 11.73 -10.76
N LEU A 49 -20.45 11.56 -10.19
CA LEU A 49 -19.40 12.57 -10.12
C LEU A 49 -18.88 12.93 -11.52
N SER A 50 -18.57 11.91 -12.35
CA SER A 50 -18.14 12.09 -13.73
C SER A 50 -19.15 12.93 -14.55
N LYS A 51 -20.43 12.60 -14.41
CA LYS A 51 -21.49 13.40 -15.07
C LYS A 51 -21.51 14.84 -14.59
N ALA A 52 -21.40 15.05 -13.27
CA ALA A 52 -21.41 16.39 -12.70
C ALA A 52 -20.20 17.22 -13.13
N LEU A 53 -19.01 16.66 -13.14
CA LEU A 53 -17.77 17.35 -13.51
C LEU A 53 -17.63 17.59 -15.00
N PHE A 54 -17.82 16.55 -15.83
CA PHE A 54 -17.41 16.59 -17.25
C PHE A 54 -18.57 16.79 -18.22
N ARG A 55 -19.76 16.28 -17.93
CA ARG A 55 -20.93 16.52 -18.78
C ARG A 55 -21.65 17.80 -18.45
N ASP A 56 -21.87 18.04 -17.15
CA ASP A 56 -22.65 19.20 -16.68
C ASP A 56 -21.73 20.38 -16.32
N ASN A 57 -20.39 20.19 -16.44
CA ASN A 57 -19.32 21.17 -16.26
C ASN A 57 -19.40 21.94 -14.92
N ASN A 58 -19.79 21.27 -13.82
CA ASN A 58 -19.82 21.89 -12.51
C ASN A 58 -18.42 21.93 -11.89
N LYS A 59 -18.12 23.03 -11.21
CA LYS A 59 -16.91 23.15 -10.38
C LYS A 59 -17.17 22.52 -9.02
N ILE A 60 -16.55 21.40 -8.76
CA ILE A 60 -16.68 20.65 -7.49
C ILE A 60 -15.30 20.49 -6.89
N SER A 61 -15.19 20.89 -5.61
CA SER A 61 -13.92 20.77 -4.86
C SER A 61 -14.00 19.56 -3.94
N ILE A 62 -13.69 18.36 -4.48
CA ILE A 62 -13.84 17.09 -3.76
C ILE A 62 -12.50 16.39 -3.61
N VAL A 63 -12.26 15.85 -2.42
CA VAL A 63 -11.08 15.07 -2.07
C VAL A 63 -11.46 13.72 -1.51
N GLU A 64 -10.60 12.75 -1.76
CA GLU A 64 -10.59 11.44 -1.10
C GLU A 64 -9.55 11.40 0.00
N LYS A 65 -9.87 10.74 1.10
CA LYS A 65 -8.92 10.44 2.15
C LYS A 65 -8.09 9.23 1.77
N VAL A 66 -6.77 9.39 1.73
CA VAL A 66 -5.85 8.28 1.45
C VAL A 66 -5.99 7.21 2.54
N GLN A 67 -6.30 5.99 2.13
CA GLN A 67 -6.52 4.84 3.01
C GLN A 67 -5.19 4.12 3.29
N ASP A 68 -5.22 3.15 4.21
CA ASP A 68 -4.03 2.36 4.58
C ASP A 68 -3.51 1.50 3.43
N ILE A 69 -4.41 1.03 2.57
CA ILE A 69 -4.08 0.38 1.30
C ILE A 69 -4.62 1.29 0.20
N SER A 70 -3.75 1.74 -0.69
CA SER A 70 -4.13 2.67 -1.77
C SER A 70 -3.19 2.52 -2.96
N ARG A 71 -3.57 3.15 -4.08
CA ARG A 71 -2.64 3.37 -5.19
C ARG A 71 -1.52 4.32 -4.78
N LEU A 72 -0.36 4.13 -5.38
CA LEU A 72 0.78 5.04 -5.22
C LEU A 72 0.48 6.35 -5.95
N VAL A 73 0.54 7.43 -5.21
CA VAL A 73 0.49 8.81 -5.74
C VAL A 73 1.66 9.60 -5.18
N ILE A 74 2.20 10.53 -5.97
CA ILE A 74 3.28 11.42 -5.56
C ILE A 74 2.89 12.84 -5.99
N ASP A 75 2.91 13.76 -5.04
CA ASP A 75 2.66 15.18 -5.24
C ASP A 75 4.00 15.94 -5.24
N LEU A 76 4.32 16.60 -6.34
CA LEU A 76 5.53 17.39 -6.50
C LEU A 76 5.17 18.88 -6.54
N ASP A 77 5.69 19.63 -5.59
CA ASP A 77 5.56 21.09 -5.49
C ASP A 77 6.88 21.80 -5.86
N PHE A 78 6.95 22.39 -7.03
CA PHE A 78 8.07 23.22 -7.44
C PHE A 78 7.82 24.67 -7.04
N LYS A 79 8.76 25.28 -6.31
CA LYS A 79 8.69 26.67 -5.86
C LYS A 79 9.93 27.43 -6.28
N TYR A 80 9.75 28.62 -6.83
CA TYR A 80 10.82 29.44 -7.40
C TYR A 80 10.90 30.79 -6.70
N LYS A 81 12.14 31.28 -6.47
CA LYS A 81 12.39 32.63 -5.91
C LYS A 81 12.12 33.73 -6.93
N ASP A 82 12.20 33.39 -8.22
CA ASP A 82 11.97 34.30 -9.31
C ASP A 82 10.54 34.18 -9.85
N HIS A 83 10.08 35.22 -10.54
CA HIS A 83 8.79 35.22 -11.20
C HIS A 83 8.93 34.63 -12.59
N PHE A 84 8.18 33.54 -12.85
CA PHE A 84 8.13 32.88 -14.14
C PHE A 84 6.71 32.87 -14.68
N THR A 85 6.57 33.20 -15.97
CA THR A 85 5.32 33.08 -16.72
C THR A 85 5.22 31.77 -17.48
N GLU A 86 6.36 31.12 -17.71
CA GLU A 86 6.47 29.85 -18.42
C GLU A 86 7.02 28.75 -17.51
N ARG A 87 6.62 27.55 -17.82
CA ARG A 87 7.01 26.34 -17.09
C ARG A 87 8.52 26.11 -17.17
N GLN A 88 9.14 25.81 -16.05
CA GLN A 88 10.58 25.62 -15.90
C GLN A 88 11.02 24.16 -16.05
N TYR A 89 10.32 23.38 -16.86
CA TYR A 89 10.72 22.03 -17.27
C TYR A 89 10.06 21.66 -18.60
N ASN A 90 10.69 20.70 -19.28
CA ASN A 90 10.18 20.08 -20.51
C ASN A 90 9.96 18.56 -20.28
N GLU A 91 9.64 17.86 -21.36
CA GLU A 91 9.41 16.42 -21.32
C GLU A 91 10.67 15.62 -20.92
N ASN A 92 11.87 16.09 -21.27
CA ASN A 92 13.11 15.42 -20.92
C ASN A 92 13.36 15.46 -19.40
N VAL A 93 13.21 16.64 -18.78
CA VAL A 93 13.28 16.77 -17.31
C VAL A 93 12.27 15.87 -16.64
N LEU A 94 11.02 15.86 -17.13
CA LEU A 94 9.96 15.05 -16.60
C LEU A 94 10.26 13.55 -16.67
N LYS A 95 10.74 13.07 -17.82
CA LYS A 95 11.12 11.67 -18.02
C LYS A 95 12.28 11.26 -17.10
N ARG A 96 13.27 12.13 -16.89
CA ARG A 96 14.38 11.86 -15.96
C ARG A 96 13.90 11.70 -14.53
N ILE A 97 13.01 12.60 -14.07
CA ILE A 97 12.39 12.50 -12.72
C ILE A 97 11.60 11.19 -12.58
N ILE A 98 10.80 10.84 -13.57
CA ILE A 98 9.96 9.62 -13.52
C ILE A 98 10.84 8.35 -13.56
N ASN A 99 11.92 8.33 -14.34
CA ASN A 99 12.87 7.22 -14.35
C ASN A 99 13.55 7.03 -12.99
N ASP A 100 13.98 8.13 -12.35
CA ASP A 100 14.53 8.08 -10.99
C ASP A 100 13.51 7.53 -9.99
N ILE A 101 12.27 8.00 -10.06
CA ILE A 101 11.18 7.48 -9.21
C ILE A 101 10.94 5.99 -9.46
N PHE A 102 10.92 5.51 -10.72
CA PHE A 102 10.79 4.08 -11.00
C PHE A 102 11.96 3.28 -10.44
N SER A 103 13.19 3.79 -10.53
CA SER A 103 14.36 3.15 -9.90
C SER A 103 14.17 2.98 -8.39
N HIS A 104 13.66 3.99 -7.71
CA HIS A 104 13.33 3.89 -6.29
C HIS A 104 12.15 2.95 -6.01
N ILE A 105 11.13 2.95 -6.87
CA ILE A 105 9.99 2.00 -6.77
C ILE A 105 10.51 0.56 -6.89
N GLU A 106 11.35 0.27 -7.87
CA GLU A 106 11.93 -1.06 -8.09
C GLU A 106 12.87 -1.48 -6.96
N ASN A 107 13.53 -0.54 -6.29
CA ASN A 107 14.32 -0.82 -5.08
C ASN A 107 13.44 -1.15 -3.86
N VAL A 108 12.21 -0.66 -3.81
CA VAL A 108 11.29 -0.82 -2.67
C VAL A 108 10.28 -1.95 -2.91
N TYR A 109 9.87 -2.16 -4.15
CA TYR A 109 8.82 -3.11 -4.50
C TYR A 109 9.23 -4.07 -5.62
N ASP A 110 8.67 -5.29 -5.57
CA ASP A 110 8.64 -6.19 -6.72
C ASP A 110 7.44 -5.78 -7.59
N ILE A 111 7.71 -5.17 -8.73
CA ILE A 111 6.70 -4.76 -9.70
C ILE A 111 6.90 -5.48 -11.03
N SER A 112 5.79 -5.79 -11.72
CA SER A 112 5.82 -6.36 -13.07
C SER A 112 5.94 -5.26 -14.13
N ASN A 113 6.26 -5.64 -15.36
CA ASN A 113 6.35 -4.68 -16.48
C ASN A 113 4.99 -4.01 -16.80
N GLU A 114 3.88 -4.67 -16.52
CA GLU A 114 2.53 -4.13 -16.69
C GLU A 114 2.22 -3.03 -15.66
N GLN A 115 2.87 -3.07 -14.50
CA GLN A 115 2.69 -2.09 -13.42
C GLN A 115 3.55 -0.84 -13.61
N LYS A 116 4.52 -0.86 -14.52
CA LYS A 116 5.45 0.26 -14.77
C LYS A 116 4.80 1.37 -15.62
N ILE A 117 3.67 1.89 -15.17
CA ILE A 117 2.93 2.96 -15.83
C ILE A 117 2.76 4.13 -14.86
N CYS A 118 3.11 5.33 -15.33
CA CYS A 118 2.95 6.59 -14.61
C CYS A 118 2.00 7.51 -15.38
N TRP A 119 0.96 7.98 -14.71
CA TRP A 119 0.09 9.04 -15.19
C TRP A 119 0.59 10.38 -14.67
N VAL A 120 0.76 11.32 -15.58
CA VAL A 120 1.24 12.67 -15.28
C VAL A 120 0.08 13.64 -15.38
N MET A 121 -0.17 14.35 -14.30
CA MET A 121 -1.18 15.39 -14.26
C MET A 121 -0.52 16.74 -13.98
N GLU A 122 -0.86 17.72 -14.79
CA GLU A 122 -0.28 19.06 -14.78
C GLU A 122 -1.38 20.12 -14.74
N LYS A 123 -1.07 21.28 -14.17
CA LYS A 123 -1.89 22.49 -14.33
C LYS A 123 -1.58 23.13 -15.68
N ASP A 124 -2.50 23.89 -16.25
CA ASP A 124 -2.31 24.52 -17.58
C ASP A 124 -1.16 25.53 -17.60
N LYS A 125 -0.80 26.12 -16.48
CA LYS A 125 0.25 27.15 -16.36
C LYS A 125 0.86 27.17 -14.97
N ILE A 126 2.07 27.76 -14.90
CA ILE A 126 2.70 28.16 -13.63
C ILE A 126 1.84 29.18 -12.91
N LEU A 127 1.87 29.17 -11.60
CA LEU A 127 1.07 30.04 -10.73
C LEU A 127 1.94 30.99 -9.91
N ASP A 128 1.40 32.14 -9.56
CA ASP A 128 2.03 33.01 -8.56
C ASP A 128 2.03 32.30 -7.20
N ALA A 129 3.12 32.41 -6.47
CA ALA A 129 3.22 31.88 -5.11
C ALA A 129 2.78 32.96 -4.11
N PRO A 130 1.80 32.65 -3.22
CA PRO A 130 1.29 33.62 -2.26
C PRO A 130 2.26 33.89 -1.09
N GLN A 131 3.36 33.14 -1.02
CA GLN A 131 4.34 33.20 0.07
C GLN A 131 5.42 34.24 -0.23
N LYS A 132 5.84 35.03 0.79
CA LYS A 132 6.93 36.02 0.65
C LYS A 132 8.27 35.42 0.18
N LYS A 133 8.53 34.15 0.50
CA LYS A 133 9.79 33.44 0.17
C LYS A 133 9.88 33.06 -1.31
N TYR A 134 8.76 32.80 -1.97
CA TYR A 134 8.69 32.32 -3.36
C TYR A 134 7.78 33.21 -4.17
N LYS A 135 8.09 33.42 -5.45
CA LYS A 135 7.30 34.25 -6.37
C LYS A 135 6.44 33.43 -7.33
N SER A 136 6.92 32.22 -7.69
CA SER A 136 6.21 31.33 -8.59
C SER A 136 6.13 29.91 -8.01
N LYS A 137 5.10 29.18 -8.37
CA LYS A 137 4.95 27.77 -8.06
C LYS A 137 4.38 26.99 -9.24
N ASP A 138 4.84 25.79 -9.43
CA ASP A 138 4.27 24.79 -10.34
C ASP A 138 4.15 23.47 -9.59
N GLY A 139 3.34 22.56 -10.10
CA GLY A 139 3.12 21.28 -9.43
C GLY A 139 2.81 20.17 -10.42
N LEU A 140 3.18 18.98 -10.04
CA LEU A 140 2.94 17.75 -10.77
C LEU A 140 2.29 16.74 -9.84
N HIS A 141 1.24 16.08 -10.32
CA HIS A 141 0.74 14.89 -9.68
C HIS A 141 1.14 13.66 -10.50
N PHE A 142 1.82 12.73 -9.88
CA PHE A 142 2.08 11.41 -10.46
C PHE A 142 1.18 10.38 -9.81
N LEU A 143 0.54 9.60 -10.63
CA LEU A 143 -0.25 8.45 -10.22
C LEU A 143 0.35 7.19 -10.87
N PHE A 144 0.53 6.16 -10.07
CA PHE A 144 0.90 4.82 -10.51
C PHE A 144 -0.31 3.90 -10.32
N PRO A 145 -1.23 3.85 -11.29
CA PRO A 145 -2.57 3.28 -11.10
C PRO A 145 -2.55 1.77 -10.82
N TYR A 146 -1.46 1.10 -11.20
CA TYR A 146 -1.30 -0.34 -11.06
C TYR A 146 -0.34 -0.74 -9.91
N ILE A 147 0.07 0.21 -9.06
CA ILE A 147 0.87 -0.04 -7.85
C ILE A 147 -0.02 0.21 -6.64
N ILE A 148 -0.40 -0.88 -5.96
CA ILE A 148 -1.24 -0.85 -4.77
C ILE A 148 -0.44 -1.44 -3.61
N ALA A 149 -0.18 -0.64 -2.59
CA ALA A 149 0.59 -1.03 -1.43
C ALA A 149 0.07 -0.38 -0.15
N GLN A 150 0.69 -0.71 0.98
CA GLN A 150 0.38 -0.05 2.24
C GLN A 150 0.97 1.36 2.28
N LYS A 151 0.20 2.33 2.72
CA LYS A 151 0.64 3.73 2.92
C LYS A 151 1.96 3.85 3.71
N LYS A 152 2.18 2.97 4.68
CA LYS A 152 3.42 2.95 5.47
C LYS A 152 4.67 2.70 4.60
N THR A 153 4.57 1.84 3.59
CA THR A 153 5.70 1.55 2.69
C THR A 153 5.96 2.70 1.71
N TYR A 154 4.94 3.51 1.40
CA TYR A 154 5.12 4.73 0.61
C TYR A 154 5.97 5.79 1.32
N ARG A 155 5.94 5.84 2.66
CA ARG A 155 6.85 6.71 3.42
C ARG A 155 8.31 6.31 3.23
N VAL A 156 8.60 5.00 3.21
CA VAL A 156 9.95 4.48 2.93
C VAL A 156 10.39 4.83 1.51
N LEU A 157 9.48 4.70 0.53
CA LEU A 157 9.74 5.10 -0.84
C LEU A 157 10.05 6.61 -0.92
N ARG A 158 9.24 7.46 -0.27
CA ARG A 158 9.47 8.89 -0.21
C ARG A 158 10.84 9.25 0.41
N GLU A 159 11.21 8.61 1.51
CA GLU A 159 12.53 8.83 2.14
C GLU A 159 13.68 8.58 1.16
N LYS A 160 13.55 7.60 0.27
CA LYS A 160 14.53 7.33 -0.79
C LYS A 160 14.49 8.37 -1.90
N ILE A 161 13.31 8.75 -2.36
CA ILE A 161 13.16 9.75 -3.43
C ILE A 161 13.76 11.11 -2.99
N ILE A 162 13.59 11.52 -1.74
CA ILE A 162 14.13 12.79 -1.26
C ILE A 162 15.67 12.80 -1.07
N GLU A 163 16.34 11.64 -1.16
CA GLU A 163 17.81 11.56 -1.21
C GLU A 163 18.35 11.94 -2.60
N SER A 164 17.51 11.95 -3.65
CA SER A 164 17.87 12.39 -5.00
C SER A 164 18.05 13.92 -5.08
N ASP A 165 18.79 14.38 -6.08
CA ASP A 165 18.89 15.80 -6.45
C ASP A 165 18.47 15.97 -7.92
N TYR A 166 17.34 16.61 -8.15
CA TYR A 166 16.84 16.86 -9.49
C TYR A 166 17.42 18.14 -10.14
N SER A 167 18.21 18.93 -9.41
CA SER A 167 18.71 20.23 -9.90
C SER A 167 19.51 20.12 -11.20
N SER A 168 20.28 19.04 -11.38
CA SER A 168 21.05 18.80 -12.61
C SER A 168 20.14 18.58 -13.81
N TYR A 169 18.98 17.90 -13.63
CA TYR A 169 18.03 17.60 -14.70
C TYR A 169 17.47 18.88 -15.35
N PHE A 170 17.18 19.88 -14.51
CA PHE A 170 16.71 21.19 -14.98
C PHE A 170 17.83 21.98 -15.68
N LYS A 171 19.02 22.06 -15.06
CA LYS A 171 20.14 22.87 -15.57
C LYS A 171 20.64 22.38 -16.94
N GLU A 172 20.75 21.07 -17.13
CA GLU A 172 21.20 20.47 -18.38
C GLU A 172 20.25 20.73 -19.55
N GLU A 173 18.96 20.92 -19.26
CA GLU A 173 17.94 21.29 -20.23
C GLU A 173 17.74 22.84 -20.34
N GLY A 174 18.55 23.64 -19.65
CA GLY A 174 18.51 25.11 -19.70
C GLY A 174 17.41 25.72 -18.83
N PHE A 175 16.83 24.99 -17.89
CA PHE A 175 15.79 25.49 -16.97
C PHE A 175 16.33 25.85 -15.60
N THR A 176 15.61 26.72 -14.90
CA THR A 176 15.89 27.04 -13.50
C THR A 176 15.35 25.94 -12.60
N PRO A 177 16.18 25.29 -11.77
CA PRO A 177 15.72 24.29 -10.83
C PRO A 177 14.86 24.91 -9.73
N PRO A 178 13.93 24.15 -9.14
CA PRO A 178 13.17 24.58 -7.96
C PRO A 178 14.06 25.03 -6.83
N SER A 179 13.64 26.06 -6.10
CA SER A 179 14.41 26.66 -4.99
C SER A 179 14.10 26.03 -3.62
N ASN A 180 13.10 25.17 -3.54
CA ASN A 180 12.77 24.42 -2.34
C ASN A 180 13.51 23.08 -2.30
N SER A 181 13.66 22.53 -1.08
CA SER A 181 14.36 21.26 -0.86
C SER A 181 13.56 20.07 -1.41
N MET A 182 14.22 18.94 -1.67
CA MET A 182 13.54 17.71 -2.10
C MET A 182 12.45 17.27 -1.12
N GLY A 183 12.67 17.43 0.20
CA GLY A 183 11.66 17.16 1.21
C GLY A 183 10.42 18.07 1.14
N GLU A 184 10.57 19.31 0.56
CA GLU A 184 9.45 20.22 0.29
C GLU A 184 8.89 20.05 -1.13
N ILE A 185 9.66 19.47 -2.06
CA ILE A 185 9.19 19.13 -3.41
C ILE A 185 8.26 17.92 -3.34
N ILE A 186 8.66 16.85 -2.66
CA ILE A 186 7.82 15.64 -2.49
C ILE A 186 6.96 15.82 -1.24
N ASP A 187 5.69 16.22 -1.43
CA ASP A 187 4.78 16.46 -0.30
C ASP A 187 4.54 15.18 0.50
N ASP A 188 4.66 15.27 1.82
CA ASP A 188 4.46 14.13 2.73
C ASP A 188 3.03 14.08 3.35
N ASN A 189 2.21 15.09 3.16
CA ASN A 189 0.86 15.16 3.72
C ASN A 189 -0.01 13.99 3.28
N ILE A 190 0.16 13.54 2.03
CA ILE A 190 -0.56 12.39 1.49
C ILE A 190 -0.31 11.15 2.35
N TYR A 191 0.94 10.92 2.74
CA TYR A 191 1.34 9.74 3.51
C TYR A 191 1.02 9.83 5.01
N LYS A 192 0.74 11.03 5.51
CA LYS A 192 0.30 11.30 6.89
C LYS A 192 -1.21 11.18 7.11
N GLY A 193 -1.94 10.70 6.10
CA GLY A 193 -3.41 10.61 6.13
C GLY A 193 -4.09 11.84 5.56
N GLY A 194 -3.39 12.57 4.69
CA GLY A 194 -3.90 13.69 3.92
C GLY A 194 -4.96 13.30 2.89
N ASN A 195 -5.40 14.28 2.17
CA ASN A 195 -6.44 14.16 1.16
C ASN A 195 -5.83 14.26 -0.23
N TRP A 196 -6.41 13.53 -1.17
CA TRP A 196 -6.11 13.58 -2.59
C TRP A 196 -7.28 14.13 -3.37
N PHE A 197 -7.04 15.12 -4.26
CA PHE A 197 -8.10 15.63 -5.12
C PHE A 197 -8.49 14.58 -6.17
N ILE A 198 -9.78 14.30 -6.27
CA ILE A 198 -10.30 13.45 -7.34
C ILE A 198 -10.10 14.15 -8.68
N TYR A 199 -9.79 13.38 -9.73
CA TYR A 199 -9.59 13.90 -11.07
C TYR A 199 -10.75 14.79 -11.55
N GLY A 200 -10.40 15.95 -12.11
CA GLY A 200 -11.38 16.98 -12.50
C GLY A 200 -11.81 17.90 -11.39
N SER A 201 -11.30 17.70 -10.17
CA SER A 201 -11.54 18.61 -9.04
C SER A 201 -10.25 19.24 -8.54
N GLY A 202 -10.37 20.33 -7.77
CA GLY A 202 -9.23 21.06 -7.23
C GLY A 202 -9.68 22.00 -6.12
N LYS A 203 -8.77 22.80 -5.57
CA LYS A 203 -9.13 23.83 -4.58
C LYS A 203 -10.10 24.83 -5.19
N PRO A 204 -11.04 25.39 -4.38
CA PRO A 204 -11.94 26.43 -4.86
C PRO A 204 -11.16 27.58 -5.53
N ASN A 205 -11.60 27.96 -6.73
CA ASN A 205 -10.99 29.03 -7.53
C ASN A 205 -9.54 28.79 -8.00
N GLU A 206 -8.99 27.58 -7.85
CA GLU A 206 -7.69 27.20 -8.43
C GLU A 206 -7.86 26.41 -9.72
N ILE A 207 -6.79 26.42 -10.55
CA ILE A 207 -6.69 25.59 -11.76
C ILE A 207 -6.56 24.13 -11.34
N VAL A 208 -7.39 23.28 -11.93
CA VAL A 208 -7.35 21.82 -11.69
C VAL A 208 -6.22 21.16 -12.46
N TYR A 209 -5.74 20.04 -11.92
CA TYR A 209 -4.79 19.17 -12.63
C TYR A 209 -5.51 18.40 -13.74
N LYS A 210 -4.87 18.31 -14.90
CA LYS A 210 -5.32 17.55 -16.07
C LYS A 210 -4.33 16.45 -16.38
N LEU A 211 -4.83 15.29 -16.77
CA LEU A 211 -3.99 14.22 -17.32
C LEU A 211 -3.39 14.68 -18.64
N THR A 212 -2.07 14.83 -18.70
CA THR A 212 -1.35 15.35 -19.88
C THR A 212 -0.49 14.29 -20.56
N LYS A 213 -0.04 13.28 -19.82
CA LYS A 213 0.78 12.19 -20.34
C LYS A 213 0.52 10.91 -19.59
N ILE A 214 0.65 9.80 -20.32
CA ILE A 214 0.77 8.46 -19.73
C ILE A 214 2.09 7.88 -20.24
N LEU A 215 2.98 7.56 -19.30
CA LEU A 215 4.31 7.07 -19.60
C LEU A 215 4.45 5.64 -19.09
N LYS A 216 4.90 4.74 -19.96
CA LYS A 216 5.23 3.35 -19.62
C LYS A 216 6.75 3.16 -19.69
N LEU A 217 7.34 2.61 -18.63
CA LEU A 217 8.73 2.20 -18.63
C LEU A 217 8.85 0.82 -19.29
N SER A 218 9.60 0.75 -20.39
CA SER A 218 9.90 -0.47 -21.13
C SER A 218 11.37 -0.44 -21.56
N ASP A 219 12.13 -1.49 -21.21
CA ASP A 219 13.54 -1.62 -21.54
C ASP A 219 14.35 -0.35 -21.22
N ASP A 220 14.18 0.16 -19.98
CA ASP A 220 14.79 1.38 -19.43
C ASP A 220 14.41 2.68 -20.15
N ASN A 221 13.46 2.65 -21.07
CA ASN A 221 12.96 3.82 -21.79
C ASN A 221 11.52 4.14 -21.44
N LEU A 222 11.23 5.43 -21.21
CA LEU A 222 9.86 5.91 -21.03
C LEU A 222 9.24 6.22 -22.40
N ILE A 223 8.20 5.46 -22.73
CA ILE A 223 7.41 5.63 -23.96
C ILE A 223 6.07 6.27 -23.63
N ASN A 224 5.64 7.19 -24.48
CA ASN A 224 4.31 7.80 -24.40
C ASN A 224 3.24 6.78 -24.81
N MET A 225 2.20 6.62 -24.00
CA MET A 225 1.02 5.86 -24.33
C MET A 225 -0.10 6.78 -24.84
N PRO A 226 -1.00 6.30 -25.71
CA PRO A 226 -2.13 7.09 -26.18
C PRO A 226 -3.02 7.55 -25.02
N LEU A 227 -3.29 8.86 -24.96
CA LEU A 227 -4.22 9.47 -23.98
C LEU A 227 -5.68 9.23 -24.35
N ASP A 228 -5.99 9.17 -25.64
CA ASP A 228 -7.36 9.11 -26.17
C ASP A 228 -8.14 7.91 -25.64
N LEU A 229 -7.44 6.80 -25.37
CA LEU A 229 -8.04 5.60 -24.77
C LEU A 229 -8.75 5.86 -23.43
N TYR A 230 -8.29 6.88 -22.69
CA TYR A 230 -8.81 7.21 -21.37
C TYR A 230 -9.67 8.48 -21.38
N LEU A 231 -9.31 9.50 -22.19
CA LEU A 231 -10.00 10.80 -22.20
C LEU A 231 -11.47 10.68 -22.65
N ASP A 232 -11.80 9.69 -23.46
CA ASP A 232 -13.17 9.41 -23.89
C ASP A 232 -14.05 8.81 -22.78
N ASN A 233 -13.43 8.30 -21.68
CA ASN A 233 -14.14 7.74 -20.53
C ASN A 233 -13.75 8.42 -19.20
N PRO A 234 -14.25 9.63 -18.92
CA PRO A 234 -13.90 10.35 -17.69
C PRO A 234 -14.23 9.59 -16.39
N CYS A 235 -15.22 8.69 -16.41
CA CYS A 235 -15.56 7.86 -15.27
C CYS A 235 -14.42 6.89 -14.93
N GLU A 236 -13.81 6.28 -15.93
CA GLU A 236 -12.68 5.37 -15.79
C GLU A 236 -11.43 6.12 -15.27
N ILE A 237 -11.18 7.35 -15.75
CA ILE A 237 -10.08 8.17 -15.22
C ILE A 237 -10.28 8.45 -13.73
N ILE A 238 -11.50 8.83 -13.32
CA ILE A 238 -11.81 9.07 -11.90
C ILE A 238 -11.55 7.81 -11.09
N GLU A 239 -12.01 6.65 -11.55
CA GLU A 239 -11.86 5.38 -10.86
C GLU A 239 -10.38 4.97 -10.74
N LEU A 240 -9.60 5.09 -11.82
CA LEU A 240 -8.17 4.79 -11.81
C LEU A 240 -7.35 5.81 -11.01
N ASN A 241 -7.79 7.06 -10.93
CA ASN A 241 -7.17 8.11 -10.12
C ASN A 241 -7.52 8.02 -8.63
N SER A 242 -8.52 7.24 -8.26
CA SER A 242 -8.96 7.12 -6.88
C SER A 242 -7.89 6.48 -5.99
N VAL A 243 -7.69 7.08 -4.83
CA VAL A 243 -6.83 6.57 -3.74
C VAL A 243 -7.63 5.96 -2.60
N LYS A 244 -8.96 5.89 -2.78
CA LYS A 244 -9.81 5.19 -1.85
C LYS A 244 -9.44 3.70 -1.85
N MET A 245 -9.68 3.06 -0.74
CA MET A 245 -9.34 1.70 -0.42
C MET A 245 -9.36 0.75 -1.63
N GLN A 246 -8.21 0.19 -1.91
CA GLN A 246 -8.07 -0.94 -2.82
C GLN A 246 -8.10 -2.22 -1.98
N GLU A 247 -8.78 -3.24 -2.49
CA GLU A 247 -9.05 -4.44 -1.71
C GLU A 247 -7.78 -5.26 -1.46
N GLU A 248 -6.80 -5.23 -2.37
CA GLU A 248 -5.60 -6.05 -2.29
C GLU A 248 -4.32 -5.31 -2.68
N ILE A 249 -3.26 -5.59 -1.90
CA ILE A 249 -1.90 -5.18 -2.25
C ILE A 249 -1.43 -6.07 -3.39
N ASN A 250 -0.96 -5.46 -4.47
CA ASN A 250 -0.56 -6.16 -5.68
C ASN A 250 0.95 -6.11 -5.98
N VAL A 251 1.74 -5.56 -5.06
CA VAL A 251 3.20 -5.47 -5.18
C VAL A 251 3.88 -6.11 -3.98
N GLY A 252 4.98 -6.83 -4.22
CA GLY A 252 5.86 -7.33 -3.17
C GLY A 252 6.72 -6.19 -2.62
N TYR A 253 6.74 -6.00 -1.31
CA TYR A 253 7.64 -5.03 -0.69
C TYR A 253 9.04 -5.63 -0.49
N LYS A 254 10.07 -4.98 -1.06
CA LYS A 254 11.47 -5.39 -0.89
C LYS A 254 12.04 -4.78 0.37
N GLU A 255 12.65 -5.58 1.22
CA GLU A 255 13.38 -5.13 2.38
C GLU A 255 14.68 -4.45 1.92
N CYS A 256 14.72 -3.13 1.98
CA CYS A 256 15.93 -2.40 1.66
C CYS A 256 16.93 -2.52 2.80
N LEU A 257 18.04 -3.23 2.58
CA LEU A 257 19.19 -3.26 3.49
C LEU A 257 19.73 -1.83 3.67
N LYS A 258 19.48 -1.23 4.84
CA LYS A 258 20.11 0.04 5.23
C LYS A 258 21.58 -0.22 5.51
N LYS A 259 22.49 0.33 4.69
CA LYS A 259 23.83 0.69 5.17
C LYS A 259 23.68 1.99 5.96
N SER A 260 23.79 1.89 7.29
CA SER A 260 23.80 3.07 8.17
C SER A 260 25.18 3.72 8.15
N PRO A 261 25.29 5.04 8.02
CA PRO A 261 26.46 5.74 8.51
C PRO A 261 26.35 5.89 10.02
N SER A 262 27.43 5.52 10.72
CA SER A 262 27.64 5.75 12.14
C SER A 262 27.63 7.24 12.47
N THR A 263 26.82 7.67 13.44
CA THR A 263 27.16 8.83 14.28
C THR A 263 26.41 8.82 15.62
N SER A 264 27.21 8.75 16.65
CA SER A 264 27.19 9.41 17.97
C SER A 264 25.90 9.59 18.76
N SER A 265 25.92 8.89 19.89
CA SER A 265 25.47 9.29 21.24
C SER A 265 24.63 10.57 21.39
N LEU A 266 23.40 10.40 21.86
CA LEU A 266 22.85 11.30 22.86
C LEU A 266 21.91 10.51 23.77
N SER A 267 22.32 10.48 25.04
CA SER A 267 21.51 10.00 26.15
C SER A 267 20.36 10.95 26.43
N SER A 268 19.14 10.47 26.44
CA SER A 268 18.09 11.09 27.25
C SER A 268 17.13 10.00 27.71
N LYS A 269 17.05 9.89 29.02
CA LYS A 269 16.05 9.14 29.77
C LYS A 269 14.68 9.68 29.39
N THR A 270 13.83 8.85 28.80
CA THR A 270 12.40 9.13 28.71
C THR A 270 11.65 7.94 29.28
N SER A 271 10.78 8.25 30.22
CA SER A 271 9.89 7.37 30.96
C SER A 271 9.01 6.56 30.02
N ILE A 272 8.81 5.30 30.38
CA ILE A 272 7.89 4.35 29.71
C ILE A 272 6.46 4.78 30.06
N GLU A 273 5.89 5.68 29.30
CA GLU A 273 4.45 5.94 29.26
C GLU A 273 4.05 6.18 27.81
N ASP A 274 3.04 5.44 27.34
CA ASP A 274 2.40 5.49 26.03
C ASP A 274 3.16 4.82 24.85
N ILE A 275 3.25 3.49 24.88
CA ILE A 275 3.44 2.73 23.63
C ILE A 275 2.05 2.44 23.04
N ASP A 276 1.56 3.40 22.26
CA ASP A 276 0.44 3.14 21.37
C ASP A 276 0.81 2.03 20.38
N ARG A 277 -0.17 1.14 20.07
CA ARG A 277 -0.03 0.04 19.11
C ARG A 277 0.38 0.47 17.69
N GLU A 278 0.65 1.76 17.46
CA GLU A 278 1.05 2.34 16.18
C GLU A 278 2.56 2.30 15.89
N ASP A 279 3.40 1.95 16.90
CA ASP A 279 4.88 1.98 16.76
C ASP A 279 5.53 0.65 16.34
N ILE A 280 4.75 -0.34 15.86
CA ILE A 280 5.35 -1.55 15.29
C ILE A 280 5.96 -1.18 13.94
N ASN A 281 7.29 -1.28 13.83
CA ASN A 281 8.03 -1.01 12.60
C ASN A 281 7.41 -1.79 11.42
N PRO A 282 6.95 -1.11 10.34
CA PRO A 282 6.31 -1.77 9.18
C PRO A 282 7.19 -2.83 8.53
N LEU A 283 8.51 -2.70 8.61
CA LEU A 283 9.48 -3.68 8.12
C LEU A 283 9.34 -5.03 8.85
N ILE A 284 9.05 -5.01 10.15
CA ILE A 284 8.84 -6.23 10.94
C ILE A 284 7.58 -6.96 10.48
N VAL A 285 6.48 -6.23 10.26
CA VAL A 285 5.20 -6.84 9.84
C VAL A 285 5.29 -7.46 8.45
N CYS A 286 6.02 -6.82 7.51
CA CYS A 286 6.21 -7.37 6.16
C CYS A 286 7.15 -8.58 6.14
N SER A 287 8.23 -8.56 6.92
CA SER A 287 9.15 -9.70 7.02
C SER A 287 8.50 -10.90 7.70
N VAL A 288 7.65 -10.66 8.71
CA VAL A 288 6.83 -11.68 9.38
C VAL A 288 5.88 -12.34 8.39
N LYS A 289 5.13 -11.57 7.58
CA LYS A 289 4.21 -12.12 6.58
C LYS A 289 4.92 -12.97 5.53
N LYS A 290 6.05 -12.53 4.99
CA LYS A 290 6.81 -13.31 4.00
C LYS A 290 7.34 -14.61 4.61
N HIS A 291 7.83 -14.53 5.83
CA HIS A 291 8.28 -15.69 6.60
C HIS A 291 7.13 -16.69 6.81
N ASP A 292 5.97 -16.23 7.26
CA ASP A 292 4.78 -17.07 7.47
C ASP A 292 4.31 -17.73 6.16
N ILE A 293 4.37 -17.02 5.03
CA ILE A 293 4.06 -17.58 3.70
C ILE A 293 5.03 -18.72 3.35
N ASP A 294 6.33 -18.53 3.54
CA ASP A 294 7.35 -19.54 3.21
C ASP A 294 7.25 -20.75 4.14
N VAL A 295 6.97 -20.53 5.42
CA VAL A 295 6.70 -21.60 6.39
C VAL A 295 5.43 -22.35 6.01
N ALA A 296 4.33 -21.65 5.70
CA ALA A 296 3.06 -22.27 5.32
C ALA A 296 3.18 -23.13 4.05
N LYS A 297 3.98 -22.69 3.06
CA LYS A 297 4.30 -23.51 1.86
C LYS A 297 4.96 -24.83 2.24
N LYS A 298 5.98 -24.78 3.08
CA LYS A 298 6.73 -25.97 3.51
C LYS A 298 5.85 -26.90 4.34
N LEU A 299 5.06 -26.35 5.28
CA LEU A 299 4.15 -27.14 6.12
C LEU A 299 3.06 -27.82 5.29
N ALA A 300 2.46 -27.14 4.30
CA ALA A 300 1.46 -27.72 3.42
C ALA A 300 2.01 -28.95 2.63
N LEU A 301 3.31 -28.94 2.30
CA LEU A 301 3.95 -30.02 1.58
C LEU A 301 4.13 -31.30 2.42
N ILE A 302 4.18 -31.21 3.75
CA ILE A 302 4.39 -32.37 4.62
C ILE A 302 3.08 -32.94 5.19
N LEU A 303 1.92 -32.26 4.97
CA LEU A 303 0.62 -32.80 5.39
C LEU A 303 0.33 -34.15 4.72
N SER A 304 -0.39 -35.02 5.43
CA SER A 304 -0.63 -36.39 4.99
C SER A 304 -1.62 -36.50 3.81
N PRO A 305 -1.53 -37.55 2.96
CA PRO A 305 -2.51 -37.83 1.91
C PRO A 305 -3.92 -38.11 2.46
N GLU A 306 -4.02 -38.70 3.66
CA GLU A 306 -5.30 -38.99 4.34
C GLU A 306 -6.07 -37.69 4.60
N ARG A 307 -5.36 -36.63 5.02
CA ARG A 307 -5.95 -35.31 5.21
C ARG A 307 -6.42 -34.69 3.90
N ALA A 308 -5.74 -34.94 2.79
CA ALA A 308 -6.14 -34.48 1.47
C ALA A 308 -7.40 -35.23 0.97
N SER A 309 -7.61 -36.49 1.40
CA SER A 309 -8.77 -37.30 1.02
C SER A 309 -10.03 -37.01 1.85
N ASN A 310 -9.87 -36.43 3.04
CA ASN A 310 -11.00 -36.02 3.90
C ASN A 310 -11.46 -34.63 3.50
N TYR A 311 -12.67 -34.53 2.93
CA TYR A 311 -13.20 -33.26 2.40
C TYR A 311 -13.19 -32.10 3.41
N LYS A 312 -13.54 -32.38 4.68
CA LYS A 312 -13.56 -31.36 5.73
C LYS A 312 -12.16 -30.87 6.05
N GLU A 313 -11.20 -31.76 6.22
CA GLU A 313 -9.82 -31.44 6.53
C GLU A 313 -9.12 -30.77 5.34
N TRP A 314 -9.39 -31.24 4.12
CA TRP A 314 -8.95 -30.62 2.89
C TRP A 314 -9.41 -29.16 2.77
N LEU A 315 -10.70 -28.91 3.10
CA LEU A 315 -11.29 -27.57 3.11
C LEU A 315 -10.65 -26.70 4.20
N ASP A 316 -10.42 -27.26 5.40
CA ASP A 316 -9.82 -26.55 6.53
C ASP A 316 -8.36 -26.14 6.22
N VAL A 317 -7.58 -26.98 5.53
CA VAL A 317 -6.24 -26.65 5.03
C VAL A 317 -6.31 -25.51 4.00
N GLY A 318 -7.27 -25.55 3.07
CA GLY A 318 -7.50 -24.47 2.11
C GLY A 318 -7.81 -23.15 2.79
N TYR A 319 -8.70 -23.13 3.77
CA TYR A 319 -9.00 -21.95 4.58
C TYR A 319 -7.77 -21.42 5.30
N CYS A 320 -7.00 -22.30 5.92
CA CYS A 320 -5.79 -21.92 6.62
C CYS A 320 -4.79 -21.22 5.70
N LEU A 321 -4.50 -21.82 4.56
CA LEU A 321 -3.57 -21.25 3.57
C LEU A 321 -4.08 -19.92 3.01
N HIS A 322 -5.39 -19.83 2.72
CA HIS A 322 -6.00 -18.58 2.26
C HIS A 322 -5.91 -17.46 3.30
N THR A 323 -6.09 -17.79 4.59
CA THR A 323 -5.97 -16.81 5.70
C THR A 323 -4.53 -16.29 5.85
N VAL A 324 -3.51 -17.16 5.61
CA VAL A 324 -2.10 -16.75 5.63
C VAL A 324 -1.81 -15.84 4.44
N SER A 325 -2.18 -16.27 3.24
CA SER A 325 -2.05 -15.44 2.03
C SER A 325 -2.87 -16.00 0.86
N PRO A 326 -3.61 -15.15 0.13
CA PRO A 326 -4.26 -15.53 -1.13
C PRO A 326 -3.31 -16.08 -2.19
N SER A 327 -2.02 -15.78 -2.12
CA SER A 327 -0.99 -16.30 -3.05
C SER A 327 -0.69 -17.79 -2.88
N LEU A 328 -1.23 -18.44 -1.84
CA LEU A 328 -0.96 -19.85 -1.51
C LEU A 328 -1.90 -20.86 -2.20
N LEU A 329 -2.72 -20.45 -3.16
CA LEU A 329 -3.57 -21.35 -3.94
C LEU A 329 -2.77 -22.50 -4.57
N SER A 330 -1.60 -22.19 -5.15
CA SER A 330 -0.73 -23.22 -5.75
C SER A 330 -0.25 -24.26 -4.73
N SER A 331 -0.02 -23.86 -3.49
CA SER A 331 0.37 -24.75 -2.39
C SER A 331 -0.79 -25.67 -1.98
N TRP A 332 -2.03 -25.15 -1.97
CA TRP A 332 -3.20 -25.96 -1.72
C TRP A 332 -3.49 -26.95 -2.84
N ILE A 333 -3.31 -26.55 -4.10
CA ILE A 333 -3.41 -27.47 -5.25
C ILE A 333 -2.34 -28.59 -5.15
N ALA A 334 -1.10 -28.23 -4.76
CA ALA A 334 -0.03 -29.21 -4.57
C ALA A 334 -0.35 -30.21 -3.44
N PHE A 335 -0.90 -29.74 -2.34
CA PHE A 335 -1.40 -30.59 -1.26
C PHE A 335 -2.56 -31.48 -1.73
N SER A 336 -3.53 -30.93 -2.46
CA SER A 336 -4.69 -31.67 -2.98
C SER A 336 -4.29 -32.82 -3.90
N LYS A 337 -3.22 -32.67 -4.68
CA LYS A 337 -2.67 -33.72 -5.57
C LYS A 337 -2.11 -34.92 -4.83
N LYS A 338 -1.95 -34.88 -3.50
CA LYS A 338 -1.57 -36.07 -2.70
C LYS A 338 -2.69 -37.09 -2.63
N TRP A 339 -3.93 -36.67 -2.85
CA TRP A 339 -5.04 -37.61 -2.97
C TRP A 339 -5.06 -38.25 -4.38
N PRO A 340 -4.94 -39.58 -4.51
CA PRO A 340 -4.82 -40.24 -5.82
C PRO A 340 -6.02 -40.01 -6.74
N MET A 341 -7.20 -39.71 -6.20
CA MET A 341 -8.43 -39.45 -6.97
C MET A 341 -8.61 -37.97 -7.32
N TYR A 342 -7.66 -37.10 -6.94
CA TYR A 342 -7.71 -35.68 -7.31
C TYR A 342 -7.43 -35.52 -8.80
N ASN A 343 -8.40 -35.04 -9.54
CA ASN A 343 -8.33 -34.94 -10.99
C ASN A 343 -8.64 -33.54 -11.56
N ASN A 344 -9.00 -32.57 -10.70
CA ASN A 344 -9.47 -31.27 -11.19
C ASN A 344 -9.06 -30.09 -10.29
N SER A 345 -8.18 -29.21 -10.79
CA SER A 345 -7.78 -27.99 -10.10
C SER A 345 -8.88 -26.92 -10.03
N SER A 346 -9.90 -27.01 -10.90
CA SER A 346 -10.98 -26.02 -10.93
C SER A 346 -11.84 -26.03 -9.67
N GLU A 347 -11.85 -27.13 -8.92
CA GLU A 347 -12.55 -27.19 -7.64
C GLU A 347 -11.81 -26.39 -6.56
N CYS A 348 -10.49 -26.48 -6.51
CA CYS A 348 -9.68 -25.63 -5.62
C CYS A 348 -9.91 -24.15 -5.93
N GLU A 349 -9.91 -23.76 -7.19
CA GLU A 349 -10.14 -22.36 -7.60
C GLU A 349 -11.54 -21.86 -7.19
N LYS A 350 -12.57 -22.67 -7.38
CA LYS A 350 -13.93 -22.33 -6.97
C LYS A 350 -14.05 -22.15 -5.45
N GLN A 351 -13.48 -23.06 -4.68
CA GLN A 351 -13.49 -22.98 -3.23
C GLN A 351 -12.62 -21.83 -2.72
N TRP A 352 -11.49 -21.56 -3.37
CA TRP A 352 -10.61 -20.43 -3.03
C TRP A 352 -11.31 -19.09 -3.18
N ASN A 353 -12.06 -18.90 -4.29
CA ASN A 353 -12.89 -17.72 -4.50
C ASN A 353 -14.07 -17.61 -3.52
N TRP A 354 -14.56 -18.75 -3.03
CA TRP A 354 -15.60 -18.77 -2.02
C TRP A 354 -15.06 -18.38 -0.62
N PHE A 355 -13.84 -18.78 -0.26
CA PHE A 355 -13.15 -18.36 0.97
C PHE A 355 -13.04 -16.85 1.07
N HIS A 356 -12.81 -16.18 -0.03
CA HIS A 356 -12.76 -14.72 -0.11
C HIS A 356 -14.04 -14.03 0.40
N LYS A 357 -15.19 -14.67 0.20
CA LYS A 357 -16.51 -14.10 0.55
C LYS A 357 -16.98 -14.50 1.95
N ASN A 358 -16.41 -15.53 2.54
CA ASN A 358 -16.96 -16.19 3.75
C ASN A 358 -15.89 -16.46 4.82
N ASN A 359 -15.10 -15.47 5.15
CA ASN A 359 -13.96 -15.60 6.09
C ASN A 359 -14.44 -15.56 7.55
N ASN A 360 -15.00 -16.68 8.06
CA ASN A 360 -15.57 -16.78 9.41
C ASN A 360 -14.95 -17.88 10.30
N LYS A 361 -13.83 -18.48 9.90
CA LYS A 361 -13.19 -19.52 10.72
C LYS A 361 -11.91 -19.00 11.40
N ASN A 362 -11.78 -19.26 12.69
CA ASN A 362 -10.58 -19.00 13.49
C ASN A 362 -9.45 -20.01 13.22
N ILE A 363 -9.19 -20.32 11.93
CA ILE A 363 -8.14 -21.22 11.47
C ILE A 363 -6.95 -20.38 11.03
N THR A 364 -5.80 -20.61 11.65
CA THR A 364 -4.57 -19.80 11.47
C THR A 364 -3.39 -20.68 11.11
N ILE A 365 -2.22 -20.08 10.83
CA ILE A 365 -0.97 -20.82 10.64
C ILE A 365 -0.62 -21.73 11.83
N GLY A 366 -1.09 -21.42 13.04
CA GLY A 366 -0.97 -22.30 14.21
C GLY A 366 -1.68 -23.63 13.99
N SER A 367 -2.87 -23.63 13.34
CA SER A 367 -3.57 -24.85 12.98
C SER A 367 -2.76 -25.70 11.99
N LEU A 368 -2.15 -25.04 10.98
CA LEU A 368 -1.30 -25.72 10.01
C LEU A 368 -0.05 -26.34 10.66
N ASN A 369 0.58 -25.63 11.59
CA ASN A 369 1.69 -26.16 12.39
C ASN A 369 1.28 -27.40 13.19
N HIS A 370 0.13 -27.35 13.84
CA HIS A 370 -0.39 -28.47 14.61
C HIS A 370 -0.65 -29.70 13.73
N TRP A 371 -1.28 -29.52 12.60
CA TRP A 371 -1.56 -30.64 11.66
C TRP A 371 -0.26 -31.22 11.10
N ALA A 372 0.69 -30.38 10.69
CA ALA A 372 1.99 -30.82 10.19
C ALA A 372 2.79 -31.59 11.25
N LYS A 373 2.74 -31.14 12.52
CA LYS A 373 3.37 -31.83 13.66
C LYS A 373 2.77 -33.22 13.89
N LEU A 374 1.45 -33.40 13.66
CA LEU A 374 0.79 -34.68 13.78
C LEU A 374 1.06 -35.61 12.60
N ASP A 375 1.11 -35.05 11.38
CA ASP A 375 1.22 -35.82 10.14
C ASP A 375 2.67 -36.27 9.87
N ASP A 376 3.68 -35.40 10.12
CA ASP A 376 5.11 -35.68 9.92
C ASP A 376 5.96 -34.87 10.91
N TYR A 377 6.18 -35.42 12.09
CA TYR A 377 6.90 -34.76 13.18
C TYR A 377 8.35 -34.39 12.83
N ASP A 378 9.07 -35.27 12.14
CA ASP A 378 10.49 -35.05 11.86
C ASP A 378 10.68 -33.95 10.81
N SER A 379 9.90 -33.97 9.75
CA SER A 379 9.90 -32.91 8.73
C SER A 379 9.43 -31.57 9.34
N TRP A 380 8.37 -31.59 10.17
CA TRP A 380 7.90 -30.40 10.87
C TRP A 380 8.99 -29.78 11.78
N LYS A 381 9.70 -30.62 12.55
CA LYS A 381 10.80 -30.19 13.42
C LYS A 381 11.93 -29.53 12.63
N ASN A 382 12.30 -30.10 11.49
CA ASN A 382 13.33 -29.53 10.61
C ASN A 382 12.87 -28.18 10.02
N ILE A 383 11.65 -28.10 9.51
CA ILE A 383 11.09 -26.84 8.97
C ILE A 383 11.08 -25.75 10.04
N THR A 384 10.64 -26.06 11.26
CA THR A 384 10.59 -25.10 12.37
C THR A 384 11.98 -24.63 12.75
N ARG A 385 12.97 -25.55 12.86
CA ARG A 385 14.36 -25.21 13.17
C ARG A 385 14.99 -24.33 12.09
N ASP A 386 14.80 -24.65 10.81
CA ASP A 386 15.36 -23.90 9.70
C ASP A 386 14.71 -22.51 9.57
N SER A 387 13.44 -22.42 9.89
CA SER A 387 12.68 -21.17 9.97
C SER A 387 13.28 -20.24 11.02
N VAL A 388 13.52 -20.73 12.24
CA VAL A 388 14.12 -19.95 13.32
C VAL A 388 15.59 -19.60 13.00
N SER A 389 16.36 -20.54 12.46
CA SER A 389 17.75 -20.29 12.05
C SER A 389 17.85 -19.19 11.00
N THR A 390 16.91 -19.12 10.07
CA THR A 390 16.83 -18.03 9.07
C THR A 390 16.60 -16.68 9.74
N LEU A 391 15.73 -16.60 10.74
CA LEU A 391 15.48 -15.37 11.51
C LEU A 391 16.69 -14.96 12.35
N ILE A 392 17.36 -15.91 13.00
CA ILE A 392 18.59 -15.66 13.76
C ILE A 392 19.68 -15.12 12.83
N ASN A 393 19.93 -15.77 11.68
CA ASN A 393 20.94 -15.32 10.74
C ASN A 393 20.65 -13.91 10.19
N ARG A 394 19.38 -13.56 9.97
CA ARG A 394 19.01 -12.19 9.63
C ARG A 394 19.32 -11.21 10.75
N SER A 395 18.95 -11.54 11.98
CA SER A 395 19.19 -10.68 13.13
C SER A 395 20.68 -10.42 13.36
N VAL A 396 21.53 -11.43 13.15
CA VAL A 396 23.00 -11.30 13.23
C VAL A 396 23.53 -10.45 12.08
N GLY A 397 22.99 -10.62 10.85
CA GLY A 397 23.43 -9.88 9.65
C GLY A 397 23.01 -8.40 9.65
N SER A 398 21.96 -8.02 10.40
CA SER A 398 21.42 -6.66 10.49
C SER A 398 21.92 -5.87 11.71
N SER A 399 23.04 -6.23 12.32
CA SER A 399 23.57 -5.64 13.57
C SER A 399 22.72 -5.83 14.84
N GLY A 400 21.80 -6.79 14.83
CA GLY A 400 21.06 -7.21 16.04
C GLY A 400 20.17 -6.15 16.64
N SER A 401 19.32 -5.50 15.84
CA SER A 401 18.37 -4.53 16.38
C SER A 401 17.42 -5.19 17.39
N HIS A 402 16.92 -4.44 18.36
CA HIS A 402 15.93 -4.94 19.32
C HIS A 402 14.70 -5.54 18.62
N ALA A 403 14.34 -5.00 17.45
CA ALA A 403 13.24 -5.48 16.62
C ALA A 403 13.53 -6.86 16.01
N ASP A 404 14.76 -7.12 15.56
CA ASP A 404 15.15 -8.42 15.01
C ASP A 404 15.18 -9.48 16.10
N VAL A 405 15.70 -9.16 17.28
CA VAL A 405 15.69 -10.04 18.47
C VAL A 405 14.26 -10.34 18.90
N ALA A 406 13.40 -9.33 18.97
CA ALA A 406 11.98 -9.51 19.30
C ALA A 406 11.26 -10.41 18.29
N ASN A 407 11.59 -10.31 17.00
CA ASN A 407 11.08 -11.17 15.95
C ASN A 407 11.49 -12.64 16.13
N VAL A 408 12.75 -12.89 16.45
CA VAL A 408 13.24 -14.25 16.77
C VAL A 408 12.48 -14.82 17.98
N ILE A 409 12.39 -14.04 19.06
CA ILE A 409 11.66 -14.43 20.29
C ILE A 409 10.19 -14.72 19.97
N TYR A 410 9.52 -13.82 19.24
CA TYR A 410 8.14 -14.02 18.83
C TYR A 410 7.93 -15.32 18.06
N HIS A 411 8.73 -15.59 17.02
CA HIS A 411 8.57 -16.79 16.21
C HIS A 411 8.95 -18.08 16.97
N TYR A 412 9.84 -18.00 17.93
CA TYR A 412 10.22 -19.16 18.75
C TYR A 412 9.17 -19.48 19.82
N PHE A 413 8.53 -18.46 20.40
CA PHE A 413 7.69 -18.61 21.59
C PHE A 413 6.22 -18.24 21.39
N LYS A 414 5.78 -17.81 20.18
CA LYS A 414 4.41 -17.34 19.92
C LYS A 414 3.31 -18.33 20.31
N ASP A 415 3.62 -19.62 20.26
CA ASP A 415 2.68 -20.68 20.63
C ASP A 415 2.79 -21.09 22.12
N CYS A 416 3.76 -20.55 22.85
CA CYS A 416 4.03 -20.87 24.25
C CYS A 416 3.70 -19.74 25.22
N PHE A 417 3.66 -18.49 24.75
CA PHE A 417 3.43 -17.33 25.61
C PHE A 417 2.35 -16.41 25.04
N VAL A 418 1.49 -15.90 25.92
CA VAL A 418 0.48 -14.88 25.59
C VAL A 418 0.62 -13.74 26.60
N CYS A 419 0.74 -12.52 26.08
CA CYS A 419 0.62 -11.31 26.89
C CYS A 419 -0.86 -10.95 27.05
N ALA A 420 -1.40 -11.10 28.23
CA ALA A 420 -2.79 -10.75 28.51
C ALA A 420 -2.96 -9.25 28.75
N GLU A 421 -1.96 -8.59 29.33
CA GLU A 421 -2.01 -7.15 29.58
C GLU A 421 -0.61 -6.55 29.55
N ILE A 422 -0.38 -5.61 28.62
CA ILE A 422 0.92 -4.96 28.45
C ILE A 422 1.25 -4.02 29.61
N LYS A 423 0.24 -3.30 30.14
CA LYS A 423 0.45 -2.31 31.20
C LYS A 423 0.91 -2.94 32.50
N THR A 424 0.38 -4.10 32.87
CA THR A 424 0.73 -4.85 34.04
C THR A 424 1.83 -5.88 33.79
N ASN A 425 2.31 -6.00 32.56
CA ASN A 425 3.30 -6.99 32.14
C ASN A 425 2.87 -8.44 32.48
N SER A 426 1.56 -8.72 32.30
CA SER A 426 0.96 -10.02 32.64
C SER A 426 1.09 -10.98 31.50
N TRP A 427 1.88 -12.02 31.65
CA TRP A 427 2.12 -13.06 30.66
C TRP A 427 1.63 -14.40 31.16
N TYR A 428 1.11 -15.21 30.25
CA TYR A 428 0.75 -16.60 30.49
C TYR A 428 1.63 -17.51 29.64
N TYR A 429 2.04 -18.60 30.24
CA TYR A 429 2.81 -19.67 29.58
C TYR A 429 1.92 -20.90 29.38
N PHE A 430 1.98 -21.52 28.21
CA PHE A 430 1.28 -22.75 27.94
C PHE A 430 2.10 -23.94 28.41
N ASN A 431 1.67 -24.59 29.47
CA ASN A 431 2.37 -25.72 30.07
C ASN A 431 1.86 -27.05 29.51
N GLU A 432 2.56 -27.59 28.48
CA GLU A 432 2.22 -28.89 27.88
C GLU A 432 2.37 -30.04 28.87
N LEU A 433 3.31 -29.95 29.84
CA LEU A 433 3.60 -30.98 30.82
C LEU A 433 2.54 -31.06 31.93
N ASN A 434 1.79 -30.00 32.14
CA ASN A 434 0.74 -29.91 33.18
C ASN A 434 -0.68 -29.99 32.57
N GLY A 435 -0.87 -30.86 31.58
CA GLY A 435 -2.15 -31.12 30.99
C GLY A 435 -2.66 -30.03 30.02
N GLY A 436 -1.76 -29.24 29.43
CA GLY A 436 -2.09 -28.24 28.41
C GLY A 436 -2.87 -27.05 28.96
N LYS A 437 -2.42 -26.45 30.05
CA LYS A 437 -3.04 -25.27 30.67
C LYS A 437 -2.15 -24.03 30.51
N TRP A 438 -2.80 -22.88 30.47
CA TRP A 438 -2.15 -21.58 30.56
C TRP A 438 -1.91 -21.23 32.03
N GLU A 439 -0.68 -20.94 32.40
CA GLU A 439 -0.24 -20.61 33.75
C GLU A 439 0.38 -19.21 33.80
#